data_d6d38e9e6b63249b13c51e8457d76ab9
#
_entry.id   d6d38e9e6b63249b13c51e8457d76ab9
#
_cell.length_a   1.000
_cell.length_b   1.000
_cell.length_c   1.000
_cell.angle_alpha   90.00
_cell.angle_beta   90.00
_cell.angle_gamma   90.00
#
_symmetry.space_group_name_H-M   'P 1'
#
loop_
_entity.id
_entity.type
_entity.pdbx_description
1 polymer ?
#
loop_
_entity_poly.entity_id
_entity_poly.type
_entity_poly.pdbx_seq_one_letter_code
_entity_poly.pdbx_strand_id
1 'polypeptide(L)'
;MLLIGSFATSYQEASAQKRQKGIIYETVEQMPSFPGGEASLQAYLSNNIEYPDIALKNNVQGRVEVLFVVEKNGSVRDVHVDRPVDPLLEEEAIRVVKSMRKWIPGRLNGEPVRVRYMLPITFKLQ
;
A
#
# COMPACT_ATOMS: atom_id res chain seq x y z
N MET A 1 -13.70 41.32 17.94
CA MET A 1 -13.12 41.12 16.60
C MET A 1 -11.86 40.30 16.62
N LEU A 2 -10.84 40.74 17.31
CA LEU A 2 -9.59 40.01 17.42
C LEU A 2 -9.78 38.64 18.04
N LEU A 3 -10.61 38.52 19.04
CA LEU A 3 -10.87 37.27 19.72
C LEU A 3 -11.51 36.24 18.78
N ILE A 4 -12.47 36.71 17.98
CA ILE A 4 -13.15 35.86 17.03
C ILE A 4 -12.17 35.39 15.94
N GLY A 5 -11.32 36.28 15.48
CA GLY A 5 -10.31 35.95 14.50
C GLY A 5 -9.32 34.90 15.01
N SER A 6 -8.83 35.06 16.22
CA SER A 6 -7.92 34.11 16.85
C SER A 6 -8.58 32.73 17.01
N PHE A 7 -9.83 32.74 17.45
CA PHE A 7 -10.57 31.48 17.62
C PHE A 7 -10.71 30.76 16.30
N ALA A 8 -11.09 31.45 15.24
CA ALA A 8 -11.26 30.86 13.92
C ALA A 8 -9.94 30.27 13.41
N THR A 9 -8.83 30.98 13.63
CA THR A 9 -7.52 30.50 13.22
C THR A 9 -7.13 29.23 13.95
N SER A 10 -7.33 29.19 15.27
CA SER A 10 -7.05 27.99 16.07
C SER A 10 -7.85 26.79 15.61
N TYR A 11 -9.13 27.02 15.33
CA TYR A 11 -10.01 25.95 14.85
C TYR A 11 -9.51 25.39 13.52
N GLN A 12 -9.15 26.29 12.61
CA GLN A 12 -8.67 25.87 11.29
C GLN A 12 -7.36 25.08 11.38
N GLU A 13 -6.45 25.51 12.24
CA GLU A 13 -5.21 24.78 12.46
C GLU A 13 -5.44 23.38 12.98
N ALA A 14 -6.29 23.22 13.97
CA ALA A 14 -6.62 21.92 14.52
C ALA A 14 -7.26 21.02 13.47
N SER A 15 -8.17 21.59 12.69
CA SER A 15 -8.84 20.86 11.62
C SER A 15 -7.87 20.41 10.53
N ALA A 16 -6.93 21.29 10.15
CA ALA A 16 -5.93 20.98 9.15
C ALA A 16 -5.00 19.86 9.63
N GLN A 17 -4.59 19.89 10.90
CA GLN A 17 -3.76 18.83 11.47
C GLN A 17 -4.47 17.48 11.47
N LYS A 18 -5.75 17.46 11.83
CA LYS A 18 -6.55 16.25 11.77
C LYS A 18 -6.62 15.70 10.36
N ARG A 19 -6.84 16.57 9.38
CA ARG A 19 -6.91 16.14 7.98
C ARG A 19 -5.57 15.59 7.51
N GLN A 20 -4.44 16.22 7.91
CA GLN A 20 -3.11 15.74 7.54
C GLN A 20 -2.87 14.32 8.07
N LYS A 21 -3.35 14.01 9.27
CA LYS A 21 -3.23 12.67 9.83
C LYS A 21 -4.03 11.64 9.03
N GLY A 22 -5.16 12.07 8.46
CA GLY A 22 -6.03 11.19 7.70
C GLY A 22 -5.71 11.16 6.20
N ILE A 23 -4.86 12.07 5.71
CA ILE A 23 -4.57 12.16 4.28
C ILE A 23 -3.76 10.96 3.84
N ILE A 24 -4.22 10.35 2.74
CA ILE A 24 -3.49 9.29 2.05
C ILE A 24 -3.11 9.85 0.69
N TYR A 25 -1.81 9.94 0.43
CA TYR A 25 -1.30 10.49 -0.82
C TYR A 25 -1.22 9.41 -1.88
N GLU A 26 -1.48 9.79 -3.13
CA GLU A 26 -1.30 8.87 -4.26
C GLU A 26 0.11 8.95 -4.82
N THR A 27 0.70 10.14 -4.81
CA THR A 27 2.04 10.37 -5.33
C THR A 27 2.74 11.39 -4.48
N VAL A 28 3.99 11.11 -4.11
CA VAL A 28 4.84 12.02 -3.35
C VAL A 28 6.25 12.00 -3.94
N GLU A 29 7.08 12.94 -3.51
CA GLU A 29 8.45 13.06 -4.01
C GLU A 29 9.26 11.79 -3.83
N GLN A 30 9.14 11.18 -2.66
CA GLN A 30 9.79 9.92 -2.36
C GLN A 30 8.71 8.89 -2.10
N MET A 31 8.45 8.04 -3.07
CA MET A 31 7.45 6.99 -2.94
C MET A 31 7.92 5.93 -1.95
N PRO A 32 6.98 5.22 -1.31
CA PRO A 32 7.37 4.09 -0.45
C PRO A 32 8.20 3.08 -1.23
N SER A 33 9.09 2.41 -0.52
CA SER A 33 9.89 1.36 -1.14
C SER A 33 10.03 0.17 -0.20
N PHE A 34 10.19 -1.00 -0.81
CA PHE A 34 10.45 -2.23 -0.07
C PHE A 34 11.91 -2.22 0.41
N PRO A 35 12.19 -2.65 1.65
CA PRO A 35 13.56 -2.70 2.14
C PRO A 35 14.47 -3.51 1.21
N GLY A 36 15.55 -2.89 0.77
CA GLY A 36 16.47 -3.51 -0.19
C GLY A 36 16.13 -3.22 -1.64
N GLY A 37 15.01 -2.54 -1.91
CA GLY A 37 14.63 -2.08 -3.24
C GLY A 37 13.83 -3.09 -4.04
N GLU A 38 13.69 -2.80 -5.33
CA GLU A 38 12.83 -3.58 -6.23
C GLU A 38 13.27 -5.04 -6.35
N ALA A 39 14.58 -5.28 -6.43
CA ALA A 39 15.08 -6.66 -6.53
C ALA A 39 14.72 -7.48 -5.29
N SER A 40 14.80 -6.86 -4.11
CA SER A 40 14.40 -7.53 -2.87
C SER A 40 12.91 -7.79 -2.81
N LEU A 41 12.10 -6.88 -3.32
CA LEU A 41 10.66 -7.06 -3.40
C LEU A 41 10.33 -8.25 -4.30
N GLN A 42 10.94 -8.32 -5.48
CA GLN A 42 10.70 -9.42 -6.41
C GLN A 42 11.15 -10.76 -5.81
N ALA A 43 12.29 -10.78 -5.10
CA ALA A 43 12.76 -11.97 -4.42
C ALA A 43 11.80 -12.40 -3.31
N TYR A 44 11.29 -11.45 -2.55
CA TYR A 44 10.30 -11.75 -1.50
C TYR A 44 9.05 -12.38 -2.08
N LEU A 45 8.52 -11.80 -3.16
CA LEU A 45 7.34 -12.33 -3.82
C LEU A 45 7.60 -13.74 -4.36
N SER A 46 8.71 -13.94 -5.06
CA SER A 46 9.06 -15.25 -5.61
C SER A 46 9.21 -16.31 -4.54
N ASN A 47 9.77 -15.95 -3.38
CA ASN A 47 10.02 -16.90 -2.30
C ASN A 47 8.78 -17.20 -1.46
N ASN A 48 7.78 -16.32 -1.47
CA ASN A 48 6.64 -16.43 -0.56
C ASN A 48 5.29 -16.68 -1.23
N ILE A 49 5.18 -16.42 -2.52
CA ILE A 49 3.95 -16.69 -3.26
C ILE A 49 3.81 -18.19 -3.49
N GLU A 50 2.60 -18.68 -3.24
CA GLU A 50 2.23 -20.06 -3.53
C GLU A 50 1.11 -20.05 -4.56
N TYR A 51 1.33 -20.73 -5.67
CA TYR A 51 0.29 -20.85 -6.68
C TYR A 51 -0.81 -21.74 -6.11
N PRO A 52 -2.06 -21.27 -6.01
CA PRO A 52 -3.13 -22.11 -5.45
C PRO A 52 -3.33 -23.38 -6.28
N ASP A 53 -3.44 -24.53 -5.62
CA ASP A 53 -3.50 -25.83 -6.29
C ASP A 53 -4.63 -25.93 -7.31
N ILE A 54 -5.81 -25.46 -6.95
CA ILE A 54 -6.96 -25.51 -7.85
C ILE A 54 -6.76 -24.64 -9.07
N ALA A 55 -6.20 -23.43 -8.86
CA ALA A 55 -5.89 -22.53 -9.95
C ALA A 55 -4.84 -23.15 -10.89
N LEU A 56 -3.84 -23.79 -10.30
CA LEU A 56 -2.80 -24.46 -11.08
C LEU A 56 -3.39 -25.59 -11.94
N LYS A 57 -4.23 -26.42 -11.35
CA LYS A 57 -4.88 -27.54 -12.04
C LYS A 57 -5.77 -27.07 -13.18
N ASN A 58 -6.41 -25.92 -13.01
CA ASN A 58 -7.33 -25.38 -14.01
C ASN A 58 -6.67 -24.38 -14.95
N ASN A 59 -5.36 -24.27 -14.90
CA ASN A 59 -4.58 -23.36 -15.75
C ASN A 59 -5.04 -21.90 -15.62
N VAL A 60 -5.40 -21.49 -14.40
CA VAL A 60 -5.85 -20.12 -14.16
C VAL A 60 -4.61 -19.22 -13.98
N GLN A 61 -4.51 -18.21 -14.81
CA GLN A 61 -3.43 -17.23 -14.76
C GLN A 61 -4.03 -15.82 -14.68
N GLY A 62 -3.25 -14.88 -14.22
CA GLY A 62 -3.70 -13.51 -14.19
C GLY A 62 -2.76 -12.60 -13.43
N ARG A 63 -3.01 -11.32 -13.59
CA ARG A 63 -2.29 -10.26 -12.88
C ARG A 63 -3.23 -9.62 -11.88
N VAL A 64 -2.88 -9.72 -10.63
CA VAL A 64 -3.65 -9.13 -9.53
C VAL A 64 -2.99 -7.83 -9.11
N GLU A 65 -3.73 -6.74 -9.17
CA GLU A 65 -3.25 -5.43 -8.71
C GLU A 65 -3.70 -5.22 -7.29
N VAL A 66 -2.75 -5.33 -6.35
CA VAL A 66 -3.03 -5.19 -4.92
C VAL A 66 -2.78 -3.76 -4.49
N LEU A 67 -3.79 -3.15 -3.91
CA LEU A 67 -3.69 -1.80 -3.33
C LEU A 67 -3.51 -1.91 -1.83
N PHE A 68 -2.67 -1.06 -1.29
CA PHE A 68 -2.51 -0.96 0.16
C PHE A 68 -1.93 0.40 0.52
N VAL A 69 -2.03 0.73 1.78
CA VAL A 69 -1.48 1.97 2.31
C VAL A 69 -0.19 1.63 3.06
N VAL A 70 0.89 2.34 2.71
CA VAL A 70 2.10 2.30 3.51
C VAL A 70 2.01 3.45 4.51
N GLU A 71 1.90 3.11 5.78
CA GLU A 71 1.75 4.09 6.86
C GLU A 71 3.05 4.84 7.12
N LYS A 72 2.96 5.89 7.92
CA LYS A 72 4.13 6.69 8.29
C LYS A 72 5.24 5.86 8.92
N ASN A 73 4.87 4.79 9.62
CA ASN A 73 5.84 3.89 10.23
C ASN A 73 6.23 2.72 9.34
N GLY A 74 5.75 2.70 8.09
CA GLY A 74 6.05 1.64 7.13
C GLY A 74 5.11 0.45 7.17
N SER A 75 4.18 0.40 8.11
CA SER A 75 3.21 -0.70 8.17
C SER A 75 2.32 -0.72 6.94
N VAL A 76 2.00 -1.92 6.48
CA VAL A 76 1.09 -2.13 5.35
C VAL A 76 -0.33 -2.28 5.90
N ARG A 77 -1.26 -1.49 5.37
CA ARG A 77 -2.65 -1.45 5.83
C ARG A 77 -3.61 -1.41 4.64
N ASP A 78 -4.87 -1.74 4.93
CA ASP A 78 -5.95 -1.58 3.97
C ASP A 78 -5.68 -2.32 2.66
N VAL A 79 -5.27 -3.58 2.78
CA VAL A 79 -4.88 -4.40 1.63
C VAL A 79 -6.13 -4.90 0.91
N HIS A 80 -6.25 -4.56 -0.37
CA HIS A 80 -7.39 -5.02 -1.17
C HIS A 80 -7.00 -5.05 -2.65
N VAL A 81 -7.86 -5.66 -3.46
CA VAL A 81 -7.65 -5.78 -4.91
C VAL A 81 -8.44 -4.70 -5.62
N ASP A 82 -7.81 -4.05 -6.58
CA ASP A 82 -8.44 -2.95 -7.34
C ASP A 82 -9.53 -3.45 -8.27
N ARG A 83 -9.25 -4.53 -9.01
CA ARG A 83 -10.19 -5.11 -9.98
C ARG A 83 -10.30 -6.62 -9.80
N PRO A 84 -11.50 -7.17 -9.94
CA PRO A 84 -11.66 -8.63 -9.88
C PRO A 84 -10.85 -9.33 -10.97
N VAL A 85 -10.17 -10.40 -10.59
CA VAL A 85 -9.42 -11.24 -11.53
C VAL A 85 -9.86 -12.69 -11.33
N ASP A 86 -9.47 -13.28 -10.22
CA ASP A 86 -9.84 -14.65 -9.84
C ASP A 86 -9.75 -14.75 -8.33
N PRO A 87 -10.78 -15.27 -7.64
CA PRO A 87 -10.80 -15.28 -6.18
C PRO A 87 -9.62 -16.00 -5.53
N LEU A 88 -9.14 -17.09 -6.13
CA LEU A 88 -8.03 -17.84 -5.55
C LEU A 88 -6.71 -17.08 -5.69
N LEU A 89 -6.49 -16.48 -6.85
CA LEU A 89 -5.29 -15.67 -7.08
C LEU A 89 -5.31 -14.43 -6.20
N GLU A 90 -6.47 -13.78 -6.06
CA GLU A 90 -6.64 -12.59 -5.21
C GLU A 90 -6.35 -12.89 -3.75
N GLU A 91 -6.88 -14.00 -3.25
CA GLU A 91 -6.65 -14.41 -1.87
C GLU A 91 -5.17 -14.61 -1.58
N GLU A 92 -4.46 -15.28 -2.48
CA GLU A 92 -3.04 -15.52 -2.32
C GLU A 92 -2.22 -14.22 -2.42
N ALA A 93 -2.56 -13.36 -3.36
CA ALA A 93 -1.90 -12.07 -3.51
C ALA A 93 -2.07 -11.22 -2.24
N ILE A 94 -3.28 -11.18 -1.69
CA ILE A 94 -3.54 -10.44 -0.45
C ILE A 94 -2.76 -11.06 0.71
N ARG A 95 -2.74 -12.38 0.79
CA ARG A 95 -2.02 -13.09 1.87
C ARG A 95 -0.54 -12.70 1.88
N VAL A 96 0.11 -12.74 0.72
CA VAL A 96 1.54 -12.47 0.65
C VAL A 96 1.86 -11.01 0.96
N VAL A 97 1.01 -10.09 0.53
CA VAL A 97 1.21 -8.67 0.86
C VAL A 97 1.05 -8.42 2.36
N LYS A 98 0.04 -9.03 2.97
CA LYS A 98 -0.17 -8.91 4.42
C LYS A 98 0.96 -9.49 5.25
N SER A 99 1.72 -10.44 4.69
CA SER A 99 2.84 -11.06 5.40
C SER A 99 4.12 -10.23 5.34
N MET A 100 4.12 -9.16 4.57
CA MET A 100 5.31 -8.34 4.39
C MET A 100 5.72 -7.60 5.67
N ARG A 101 7.02 -7.43 5.82
CA ARG A 101 7.58 -6.58 6.87
C ARG A 101 7.34 -5.12 6.52
N LYS A 102 7.73 -4.24 7.43
CA LYS A 102 7.57 -2.81 7.21
C LYS A 102 8.33 -2.35 5.98
N TRP A 103 7.66 -1.48 5.24
CA TRP A 103 8.23 -0.79 4.09
C TRP A 103 8.95 0.47 4.57
N ILE A 104 9.78 1.03 3.70
CA ILE A 104 10.31 2.38 3.91
C ILE A 104 9.17 3.32 3.51
N PRO A 105 8.69 4.19 4.42
CA PRO A 105 7.54 5.03 4.12
C PRO A 105 7.86 6.09 3.07
N GLY A 106 6.82 6.53 2.37
CA GLY A 106 6.95 7.67 1.47
C GLY A 106 7.20 8.94 2.25
N ARG A 107 7.79 9.93 1.58
CA ARG A 107 8.11 11.21 2.22
C ARG A 107 7.68 12.38 1.36
N LEU A 108 7.21 13.40 2.04
CA LEU A 108 6.87 14.68 1.44
C LEU A 108 7.55 15.76 2.27
N ASN A 109 8.39 16.58 1.64
CA ASN A 109 9.17 17.61 2.32
C ASN A 109 9.98 17.02 3.50
N GLY A 110 10.53 15.84 3.31
CA GLY A 110 11.35 15.16 4.33
C GLY A 110 10.58 14.46 5.42
N GLU A 111 9.26 14.61 5.47
CA GLU A 111 8.42 14.00 6.52
C GLU A 111 7.76 12.73 6.01
N PRO A 112 7.71 11.67 6.82
CA PRO A 112 7.01 10.47 6.42
C PRO A 112 5.50 10.74 6.34
N VAL A 113 4.88 10.22 5.29
CA VAL A 113 3.45 10.38 5.03
C VAL A 113 2.83 9.04 4.66
N ARG A 114 1.50 8.98 4.74
CA ARG A 114 0.74 7.80 4.32
C ARG A 114 0.58 7.83 2.81
N VAL A 115 0.92 6.75 2.14
CA VAL A 115 0.85 6.69 0.68
C VAL A 115 0.16 5.41 0.24
N ARG A 116 -0.76 5.54 -0.72
CA ARG A 116 -1.37 4.38 -1.37
C ARG A 116 -0.40 3.86 -2.41
N TYR A 117 -0.19 2.56 -2.38
CA TYR A 117 0.72 1.88 -3.30
C TYR A 117 -0.02 0.78 -4.03
N MET A 118 0.24 0.64 -5.32
CA MET A 118 -0.31 -0.45 -6.11
C MET A 118 0.82 -1.39 -6.50
N LEU A 119 0.67 -2.66 -6.11
CA LEU A 119 1.65 -3.69 -6.39
C LEU A 119 1.03 -4.74 -7.32
N PRO A 120 1.50 -4.84 -8.56
CA PRO A 120 1.03 -5.89 -9.44
C PRO A 120 1.71 -7.22 -9.12
N ILE A 121 0.93 -8.28 -9.03
CA ILE A 121 1.43 -9.63 -8.79
C ILE A 121 0.92 -10.51 -9.91
N THR A 122 1.83 -11.06 -10.70
CA THR A 122 1.49 -11.88 -11.85
C THR A 122 1.61 -13.36 -11.54
N PHE A 123 0.52 -14.08 -11.76
CA PHE A 123 0.48 -15.54 -11.66
C PHE A 123 0.53 -16.08 -13.08
N LYS A 124 1.64 -16.72 -13.38
CA LYS A 124 1.88 -17.22 -14.73
C LYS A 124 2.37 -18.66 -14.68
N LEU A 125 1.77 -19.49 -15.51
CA LEU A 125 2.18 -20.86 -15.67
C LEU A 125 3.36 -20.95 -16.64
N GLN A 126 4.23 -21.91 -16.39
CA GLN A 126 5.38 -22.14 -17.26
C GLN A 126 5.18 -23.30 -18.19
#